data_b550ed46a547b2091d13658d37d17a52
#
_entry.id   b550ed46a547b2091d13658d37d17a52
#
_cell.length_a   1.000
_cell.length_b   1.000
_cell.length_c   1.000
_cell.angle_alpha   90.00
_cell.angle_beta   90.00
_cell.angle_gamma   90.00
#
_symmetry.space_group_name_H-M   'P 1'
#
loop_
_entity.id
_entity.type
_entity.pdbx_description
1 polymer ?
#
loop_
_entity_poly.entity_id
_entity_poly.type
_entity_poly.pdbx_seq_one_letter_code
_entity_poly.pdbx_strand_id
1 'polypeptide(L)'
;MFSHVKDLQFEAKPDAPDAAFARRLQEVLGGKWGEMTVANQYLFQGWNCRLPGKYKDLLLDVGTEEVGHVEMIVTMITRLLDNAPLALSEAIADNPGGGAVYAGSNPAHFIHGGGGALPVDASGVPWNGSYLTASGNLLADFQLNVTAEAQGRLQVARLFNMTDDPGVKQMLRFLLARDTMHQNMWLAAIEQLKEDGLEDMPVPDAFPDSAEFTDEFGYTYLGFSSGTDAAQGRWASGPAPDGRGEFRYDDNPRANAPEPVLPPGDPRLYGTNPGLAGGVVNTVKSKLT
;
A
#
# COMPACT_ATOMS: atom_id res chain seq x y z
N MET A 1 -12.48 22.24 -10.37
CA MET A 1 -11.59 23.40 -10.18
C MET A 1 -11.02 23.29 -8.79
N PHE A 2 -9.68 23.27 -8.65
CA PHE A 2 -9.03 23.28 -7.36
C PHE A 2 -8.70 24.71 -6.96
N SER A 3 -8.89 25.01 -5.69
CA SER A 3 -8.35 26.23 -5.07
C SER A 3 -7.56 25.80 -3.84
N HIS A 4 -6.39 26.37 -3.65
CA HIS A 4 -5.51 26.09 -2.52
C HIS A 4 -5.59 27.24 -1.51
N VAL A 5 -5.80 26.89 -0.25
CA VAL A 5 -5.69 27.80 0.90
C VAL A 5 -4.34 27.55 1.54
N LYS A 6 -3.59 28.59 1.88
CA LYS A 6 -2.20 28.44 2.42
C LYS A 6 -2.16 28.03 3.89
N ASP A 7 -3.29 28.04 4.58
CA ASP A 7 -3.40 27.60 5.96
C ASP A 7 -3.38 26.06 6.01
N LEU A 8 -2.57 25.50 6.91
CA LEU A 8 -2.53 24.05 7.12
C LEU A 8 -3.75 23.56 7.89
N GLN A 9 -4.18 22.34 7.64
CA GLN A 9 -5.28 21.70 8.37
C GLN A 9 -4.97 21.55 9.87
N PHE A 10 -3.70 21.32 10.21
CA PHE A 10 -3.19 21.29 11.59
C PHE A 10 -1.76 21.81 11.64
N GLU A 11 -1.30 22.25 12.81
CA GLU A 11 0.04 22.80 12.97
C GLU A 11 1.12 21.73 12.76
N ALA A 12 2.06 22.00 11.84
CA ALA A 12 3.22 21.17 11.54
C ALA A 12 4.51 21.88 11.96
N LYS A 13 4.77 21.97 13.28
CA LYS A 13 5.89 22.71 13.85
C LYS A 13 6.66 21.85 14.85
N PRO A 14 7.89 21.41 14.54
CA PRO A 14 8.74 20.73 15.51
C PRO A 14 9.31 21.74 16.51
N ASP A 15 9.70 21.27 17.69
CA ASP A 15 10.38 22.10 18.69
C ASP A 15 11.87 22.28 18.37
N ALA A 16 12.48 21.31 17.66
CA ALA A 16 13.88 21.35 17.27
C ALA A 16 14.15 20.65 15.93
N PRO A 17 15.24 21.02 15.23
CA PRO A 17 15.68 20.30 14.02
C PRO A 17 16.03 18.85 14.32
N ASP A 18 15.59 17.93 13.44
CA ASP A 18 15.97 16.51 13.47
C ASP A 18 15.95 15.93 12.05
N ALA A 19 17.08 16.01 11.36
CA ALA A 19 17.21 15.50 9.99
C ALA A 19 17.07 13.97 9.88
N ALA A 20 17.36 13.23 10.95
CA ALA A 20 17.17 11.78 10.97
C ALA A 20 15.68 11.43 11.10
N PHE A 21 14.92 12.18 11.88
CA PHE A 21 13.48 12.01 11.97
C PHE A 21 12.78 12.49 10.70
N ALA A 22 13.23 13.59 10.08
CA ALA A 22 12.77 14.05 8.78
C ALA A 22 12.84 12.93 7.72
N ARG A 23 13.95 12.18 7.69
CA ARG A 23 14.09 11.00 6.83
C ARG A 23 13.06 9.91 7.15
N ARG A 24 12.84 9.60 8.43
CA ARG A 24 11.85 8.57 8.83
C ARG A 24 10.44 8.97 8.45
N LEU A 25 10.13 10.26 8.56
CA LEU A 25 8.80 10.80 8.22
C LEU A 25 8.50 10.71 6.71
N GLN A 26 9.52 10.60 5.85
CA GLN A 26 9.35 10.34 4.42
C GLN A 26 8.57 9.04 4.13
N GLU A 27 8.59 8.05 5.03
CA GLU A 27 7.83 6.81 4.83
C GLU A 27 6.32 7.06 4.74
N VAL A 28 5.79 7.90 5.62
CA VAL A 28 4.37 8.25 5.60
C VAL A 28 4.03 9.34 4.58
N LEU A 29 5.02 9.93 3.91
CA LEU A 29 4.82 10.80 2.75
C LEU A 29 4.78 10.00 1.45
N GLY A 30 5.90 9.40 1.07
CA GLY A 30 6.13 8.80 -0.25
C GLY A 30 6.26 7.28 -0.25
N GLY A 31 6.07 6.61 0.88
CA GLY A 31 6.01 5.16 0.97
C GLY A 31 4.71 4.59 0.37
N LYS A 32 4.67 3.27 0.23
CA LYS A 32 3.52 2.56 -0.38
C LYS A 32 2.18 2.89 0.30
N TRP A 33 2.17 3.08 1.61
CA TRP A 33 0.99 3.38 2.41
C TRP A 33 1.03 4.81 2.96
N GLY A 34 1.84 5.69 2.33
CA GLY A 34 1.95 7.09 2.71
C GLY A 34 0.88 7.94 2.05
N GLU A 35 0.75 9.18 2.52
CA GLU A 35 -0.31 10.12 2.16
C GLU A 35 -0.35 10.43 0.66
N MET A 36 0.80 10.45 -0.03
CA MET A 36 0.82 10.62 -1.49
C MET A 36 0.09 9.47 -2.20
N THR A 37 0.16 8.26 -1.66
CA THR A 37 -0.52 7.10 -2.23
C THR A 37 -2.00 7.17 -1.97
N VAL A 38 -2.43 7.33 -0.71
CA VAL A 38 -3.85 7.32 -0.35
C VAL A 38 -4.59 8.50 -0.96
N ALA A 39 -4.01 9.71 -0.94
CA ALA A 39 -4.57 10.88 -1.60
C ALA A 39 -4.87 10.62 -3.08
N ASN A 40 -3.86 10.19 -3.83
CA ASN A 40 -4.03 9.92 -5.25
C ASN A 40 -4.96 8.72 -5.50
N GLN A 41 -4.90 7.66 -4.69
CA GLN A 41 -5.78 6.50 -4.83
C GLN A 41 -7.25 6.92 -4.72
N TYR A 42 -7.62 7.63 -3.67
CA TYR A 42 -9.01 8.06 -3.45
C TYR A 42 -9.49 9.06 -4.50
N LEU A 43 -8.62 9.97 -4.94
CA LEU A 43 -8.94 10.89 -6.03
C LEU A 43 -9.16 10.16 -7.36
N PHE A 44 -8.30 9.20 -7.73
CA PHE A 44 -8.50 8.41 -8.96
C PHE A 44 -9.73 7.52 -8.87
N GLN A 45 -10.02 6.90 -7.72
CA GLN A 45 -11.26 6.17 -7.49
C GLN A 45 -12.47 7.12 -7.63
N GLY A 46 -12.42 8.32 -7.05
CA GLY A 46 -13.48 9.33 -7.11
C GLY A 46 -13.71 9.88 -8.51
N TRP A 47 -12.65 10.24 -9.23
CA TRP A 47 -12.79 10.75 -10.61
C TRP A 47 -13.38 9.69 -11.55
N ASN A 48 -13.07 8.43 -11.36
CA ASN A 48 -13.58 7.32 -12.14
C ASN A 48 -14.92 6.77 -11.63
N CYS A 49 -15.40 7.23 -10.47
CA CYS A 49 -16.63 6.75 -9.86
C CYS A 49 -17.85 7.09 -10.73
N ARG A 50 -18.62 6.07 -11.08
CA ARG A 50 -19.86 6.17 -11.90
C ARG A 50 -21.13 5.99 -11.08
N LEU A 51 -21.01 5.71 -9.78
CA LEU A 51 -22.15 5.55 -8.87
C LEU A 51 -22.71 6.90 -8.38
N PRO A 52 -23.85 6.87 -7.66
CA PRO A 52 -24.49 8.07 -7.13
C PRO A 52 -23.56 9.01 -6.39
N GLY A 53 -23.87 10.29 -6.40
CA GLY A 53 -23.06 11.40 -5.91
C GLY A 53 -22.43 11.18 -4.55
N LYS A 54 -23.17 10.57 -3.58
CA LYS A 54 -22.67 10.34 -2.22
C LYS A 54 -21.36 9.54 -2.15
N TYR A 55 -21.16 8.54 -3.02
CA TYR A 55 -19.92 7.75 -3.05
C TYR A 55 -18.78 8.50 -3.73
N LYS A 56 -19.11 9.23 -4.81
CA LYS A 56 -18.13 10.08 -5.48
C LYS A 56 -17.67 11.22 -4.59
N ASP A 57 -18.61 11.87 -3.91
CA ASP A 57 -18.33 12.97 -3.00
C ASP A 57 -17.46 12.49 -1.83
N LEU A 58 -17.80 11.34 -1.21
CA LEU A 58 -16.99 10.74 -0.16
C LEU A 58 -15.52 10.50 -0.59
N LEU A 59 -15.32 9.89 -1.76
CA LEU A 59 -13.99 9.61 -2.30
C LEU A 59 -13.19 10.90 -2.55
N LEU A 60 -13.86 11.92 -3.10
CA LEU A 60 -13.21 13.20 -3.39
C LEU A 60 -12.96 14.02 -2.13
N ASP A 61 -13.85 13.98 -1.15
CA ASP A 61 -13.67 14.68 0.14
C ASP A 61 -12.48 14.10 0.90
N VAL A 62 -12.45 12.78 1.09
CA VAL A 62 -11.33 12.14 1.78
C VAL A 62 -10.03 12.31 0.98
N GLY A 63 -10.04 12.09 -0.33
CA GLY A 63 -8.85 12.27 -1.16
C GLY A 63 -8.31 13.70 -1.15
N THR A 64 -9.20 14.71 -1.03
CA THR A 64 -8.80 16.11 -0.88
C THR A 64 -8.20 16.38 0.50
N GLU A 65 -8.77 15.79 1.54
CA GLU A 65 -8.21 15.89 2.91
C GLU A 65 -6.80 15.30 2.96
N GLU A 66 -6.56 14.15 2.32
CA GLU A 66 -5.23 13.53 2.26
C GLU A 66 -4.19 14.40 1.54
N VAL A 67 -4.59 15.22 0.57
CA VAL A 67 -3.68 16.24 0.00
C VAL A 67 -3.24 17.25 1.08
N GLY A 68 -4.13 17.60 1.99
CA GLY A 68 -3.80 18.43 3.16
C GLY A 68 -2.81 17.74 4.12
N HIS A 69 -2.94 16.41 4.31
CA HIS A 69 -1.98 15.62 5.08
C HIS A 69 -0.60 15.58 4.42
N VAL A 70 -0.55 15.42 3.09
CA VAL A 70 0.71 15.56 2.32
C VAL A 70 1.36 16.90 2.59
N GLU A 71 0.61 18.00 2.53
CA GLU A 71 1.11 19.35 2.79
C GLU A 71 1.67 19.51 4.20
N MET A 72 0.96 18.98 5.21
CA MET A 72 1.41 19.01 6.61
C MET A 72 2.72 18.26 6.81
N ILE A 73 2.84 17.04 6.25
CA ILE A 73 4.05 16.22 6.39
C ILE A 73 5.22 16.86 5.66
N VAL A 74 5.02 17.38 4.44
CA VAL A 74 6.05 18.14 3.71
C VAL A 74 6.54 19.33 4.51
N THR A 75 5.62 20.08 5.13
CA THR A 75 5.94 21.22 5.98
C THR A 75 6.74 20.78 7.22
N MET A 76 6.33 19.71 7.90
CA MET A 76 7.03 19.17 9.05
C MET A 76 8.44 18.71 8.69
N ILE A 77 8.62 17.96 7.60
CA ILE A 77 9.93 17.51 7.13
C ILE A 77 10.83 18.72 6.86
N THR A 78 10.33 19.71 6.14
CA THR A 78 11.10 20.92 5.83
C THR A 78 11.55 21.64 7.11
N ARG A 79 10.65 21.80 8.07
CA ARG A 79 10.97 22.45 9.36
C ARG A 79 11.92 21.64 10.23
N LEU A 80 11.88 20.31 10.18
CA LEU A 80 12.86 19.44 10.84
C LEU A 80 14.27 19.55 10.23
N LEU A 81 14.37 19.96 8.97
CA LEU A 81 15.61 20.19 8.26
C LEU A 81 16.16 21.62 8.44
N ASP A 82 15.33 22.58 8.87
CA ASP A 82 15.73 23.96 9.12
C ASP A 82 16.78 24.00 10.21
N ASN A 83 17.94 24.61 9.89
CA ASN A 83 19.11 24.70 10.79
C ASN A 83 19.70 23.35 11.22
N ALA A 84 19.34 22.25 10.54
CA ALA A 84 20.02 20.99 10.76
C ALA A 84 21.47 21.07 10.27
N PRO A 85 22.44 20.41 10.95
CA PRO A 85 23.85 20.44 10.56
C PRO A 85 24.04 19.94 9.11
N LEU A 86 24.76 20.70 8.30
CA LEU A 86 25.08 20.32 6.92
C LEU A 86 26.37 19.50 6.81
N ALA A 87 27.24 19.57 7.82
CA ALA A 87 28.48 18.84 7.89
C ALA A 87 28.61 18.04 9.19
N LEU A 88 29.29 16.89 9.12
CA LEU A 88 29.51 16.04 10.29
C LEU A 88 30.28 16.80 11.40
N SER A 89 31.20 17.68 11.03
CA SER A 89 31.95 18.53 11.97
C SER A 89 31.04 19.47 12.75
N GLU A 90 30.02 20.04 12.14
CA GLU A 90 29.02 20.89 12.78
C GLU A 90 28.16 20.06 13.74
N ALA A 91 27.69 18.90 13.33
CA ALA A 91 26.89 17.99 14.14
C ALA A 91 27.64 17.51 15.40
N ILE A 92 28.95 17.27 15.30
CA ILE A 92 29.79 16.84 16.44
C ILE A 92 30.09 18.03 17.37
N ALA A 93 30.28 19.22 16.81
CA ALA A 93 30.56 20.43 17.62
C ALA A 93 29.37 20.81 18.50
N ASP A 94 28.16 20.70 17.97
CA ASP A 94 26.92 21.02 18.69
C ASP A 94 26.53 19.96 19.71
N ASN A 95 26.79 18.69 19.39
CA ASN A 95 26.47 17.55 20.24
C ASN A 95 27.37 16.35 19.92
N PRO A 96 28.15 15.81 20.89
CA PRO A 96 28.95 14.61 20.64
C PRO A 96 28.16 13.38 20.15
N GLY A 97 26.84 13.31 20.43
CA GLY A 97 25.92 12.32 19.86
C GLY A 97 25.40 12.69 18.48
N GLY A 98 25.59 13.92 18.01
CA GLY A 98 25.07 14.47 16.77
C GLY A 98 25.56 13.76 15.51
N GLY A 99 26.75 13.16 15.56
CA GLY A 99 27.26 12.33 14.49
C GLY A 99 26.36 11.14 14.13
N ALA A 100 25.72 10.53 15.13
CA ALA A 100 24.77 9.44 14.90
C ALA A 100 23.46 9.94 14.25
N VAL A 101 23.00 11.12 14.66
CA VAL A 101 21.81 11.78 14.09
C VAL A 101 22.07 12.18 12.64
N TYR A 102 23.22 12.80 12.35
CA TYR A 102 23.64 13.15 11.00
C TYR A 102 23.76 11.92 10.10
N ALA A 103 24.34 10.83 10.59
CA ALA A 103 24.46 9.57 9.84
C ALA A 103 23.09 8.94 9.52
N GLY A 104 22.06 9.24 10.28
CA GLY A 104 20.68 8.83 10.02
C GLY A 104 19.92 9.70 9.02
N SER A 105 20.46 10.86 8.62
CA SER A 105 19.82 11.78 7.67
C SER A 105 19.83 11.23 6.23
N ASN A 106 19.01 11.83 5.36
CA ASN A 106 19.03 11.56 3.93
C ASN A 106 19.77 12.71 3.20
N PRO A 107 20.98 12.47 2.63
CA PRO A 107 21.70 13.52 1.91
C PRO A 107 20.90 14.14 0.76
N ALA A 108 19.98 13.42 0.16
CA ALA A 108 19.15 13.93 -0.93
C ALA A 108 18.25 15.10 -0.50
N HIS A 109 17.85 15.17 0.78
CA HIS A 109 17.11 16.32 1.30
C HIS A 109 17.86 17.63 1.10
N PHE A 110 19.20 17.62 1.22
CA PHE A 110 20.03 18.79 1.05
C PHE A 110 20.47 18.98 -0.42
N ILE A 111 20.92 17.89 -1.09
CA ILE A 111 21.48 17.97 -2.44
C ILE A 111 20.40 18.22 -3.49
N HIS A 112 19.26 17.51 -3.40
CA HIS A 112 18.15 17.65 -4.33
C HIS A 112 17.08 18.61 -3.80
N GLY A 113 16.72 18.47 -2.52
CA GLY A 113 15.60 19.17 -1.91
C GLY A 113 15.95 20.57 -1.40
N GLY A 114 17.26 20.93 -1.30
CA GLY A 114 17.67 22.25 -0.76
C GLY A 114 17.19 22.48 0.69
N GLY A 115 17.05 21.41 1.49
CA GLY A 115 16.49 21.45 2.83
C GLY A 115 14.97 21.19 2.86
N GLY A 116 14.41 20.57 1.85
CA GLY A 116 13.00 20.27 1.76
C GLY A 116 12.69 18.77 1.60
N ALA A 117 11.42 18.42 1.77
CA ALA A 117 10.90 17.07 1.54
C ALA A 117 10.98 16.68 0.06
N LEU A 118 11.04 15.38 -0.19
CA LEU A 118 11.07 14.79 -1.52
C LEU A 118 9.90 13.79 -1.67
N PRO A 119 9.42 13.53 -2.89
CA PRO A 119 8.41 12.50 -3.16
C PRO A 119 9.07 11.09 -3.15
N VAL A 120 9.61 10.68 -2.00
CA VAL A 120 10.31 9.40 -1.80
C VAL A 120 9.91 8.77 -0.48
N ASP A 121 10.19 7.48 -0.29
CA ASP A 121 10.09 6.80 1.01
C ASP A 121 11.30 7.10 1.93
N ALA A 122 11.33 6.53 3.12
CA ALA A 122 12.42 6.68 4.09
C ALA A 122 13.76 6.10 3.60
N SER A 123 13.75 5.22 2.62
CA SER A 123 14.96 4.66 1.99
C SER A 123 15.45 5.48 0.80
N GLY A 124 14.68 6.49 0.38
CA GLY A 124 14.98 7.32 -0.79
C GLY A 124 14.46 6.73 -2.10
N VAL A 125 13.61 5.71 -2.05
CA VAL A 125 12.97 5.16 -3.25
C VAL A 125 11.89 6.13 -3.71
N PRO A 126 11.90 6.56 -4.99
CA PRO A 126 10.88 7.45 -5.51
C PRO A 126 9.47 6.88 -5.41
N TRP A 127 8.51 7.72 -5.00
CA TRP A 127 7.10 7.37 -5.07
C TRP A 127 6.70 6.93 -6.48
N ASN A 128 5.86 5.91 -6.57
CA ASN A 128 5.47 5.32 -7.84
C ASN A 128 3.95 5.17 -7.94
N GLY A 129 3.39 5.61 -9.07
CA GLY A 129 1.97 5.46 -9.39
C GLY A 129 1.47 4.00 -9.44
N SER A 130 2.37 3.00 -9.50
CA SER A 130 2.00 1.59 -9.39
C SER A 130 1.53 1.17 -7.99
N TYR A 131 1.66 2.04 -6.99
CA TYR A 131 1.09 1.82 -5.66
C TYR A 131 -0.43 1.99 -5.63
N LEU A 132 -0.99 2.68 -6.62
CA LEU A 132 -2.41 3.01 -6.70
C LEU A 132 -3.25 1.85 -7.19
N THR A 133 -4.44 1.74 -6.66
CA THR A 133 -5.49 0.87 -7.18
C THR A 133 -6.80 1.66 -7.29
N ALA A 134 -7.36 1.66 -8.49
CA ALA A 134 -8.68 2.18 -8.78
C ALA A 134 -9.33 1.21 -9.77
N SER A 135 -9.94 0.16 -9.23
CA SER A 135 -10.44 -0.98 -10.02
C SER A 135 -11.73 -0.67 -10.76
N GLY A 136 -12.46 0.36 -10.32
CA GLY A 136 -13.80 0.68 -10.78
C GLY A 136 -14.91 -0.11 -10.07
N ASN A 137 -14.55 -1.10 -9.24
CA ASN A 137 -15.48 -1.77 -8.34
C ASN A 137 -15.32 -1.16 -6.93
N LEU A 138 -16.35 -0.45 -6.45
CA LEU A 138 -16.25 0.30 -5.20
C LEU A 138 -16.12 -0.60 -3.97
N LEU A 139 -16.70 -1.79 -3.98
CA LEU A 139 -16.56 -2.73 -2.86
C LEU A 139 -15.09 -3.15 -2.69
N ALA A 140 -14.43 -3.53 -3.79
CA ALA A 140 -13.01 -3.90 -3.79
C ALA A 140 -12.13 -2.70 -3.40
N ASP A 141 -12.41 -1.53 -3.96
CA ASP A 141 -11.66 -0.30 -3.70
C ASP A 141 -11.80 0.14 -2.23
N PHE A 142 -13.01 0.12 -1.65
CA PHE A 142 -13.22 0.48 -0.24
C PHE A 142 -12.56 -0.51 0.73
N GLN A 143 -12.54 -1.81 0.43
CA GLN A 143 -11.81 -2.79 1.25
C GLN A 143 -10.30 -2.53 1.24
N LEU A 144 -9.76 -2.16 0.09
CA LEU A 144 -8.36 -1.75 -0.01
C LEU A 144 -8.11 -0.45 0.77
N ASN A 145 -9.02 0.52 0.70
CA ASN A 145 -8.91 1.78 1.44
C ASN A 145 -8.90 1.54 2.95
N VAL A 146 -9.76 0.67 3.49
CA VAL A 146 -9.72 0.23 4.90
C VAL A 146 -8.33 -0.33 5.27
N THR A 147 -7.74 -1.13 4.39
CA THR A 147 -6.41 -1.70 4.59
C THR A 147 -5.33 -0.62 4.55
N ALA A 148 -5.41 0.32 3.61
CA ALA A 148 -4.46 1.43 3.46
C ALA A 148 -4.43 2.28 4.73
N GLU A 149 -5.59 2.70 5.24
CA GLU A 149 -5.71 3.44 6.50
C GLU A 149 -5.13 2.66 7.69
N ALA A 150 -5.41 1.37 7.79
CA ALA A 150 -4.85 0.54 8.86
C ALA A 150 -3.32 0.49 8.83
N GLN A 151 -2.71 0.40 7.64
CA GLN A 151 -1.26 0.40 7.46
C GLN A 151 -0.65 1.78 7.73
N GLY A 152 -1.27 2.86 7.24
CA GLY A 152 -0.87 4.24 7.52
C GLY A 152 -0.83 4.50 9.02
N ARG A 153 -1.94 4.24 9.72
CA ARG A 153 -2.05 4.38 11.17
C ARG A 153 -0.97 3.61 11.94
N LEU A 154 -0.67 2.36 11.52
CA LEU A 154 0.38 1.57 12.15
C LEU A 154 1.76 2.21 12.00
N GLN A 155 2.06 2.76 10.80
CA GLN A 155 3.32 3.46 10.54
C GLN A 155 3.41 4.76 11.34
N VAL A 156 2.35 5.57 11.37
CA VAL A 156 2.29 6.83 12.15
C VAL A 156 2.44 6.53 13.65
N ALA A 157 1.80 5.48 14.18
CA ALA A 157 1.94 5.08 15.58
C ALA A 157 3.38 4.67 15.92
N ARG A 158 4.08 3.99 15.01
CA ARG A 158 5.50 3.65 15.19
C ARG A 158 6.37 4.90 15.19
N LEU A 159 6.14 5.82 14.26
CA LEU A 159 6.85 7.11 14.22
C LEU A 159 6.61 7.94 15.49
N PHE A 160 5.39 7.96 16.01
CA PHE A 160 5.04 8.62 17.26
C PHE A 160 5.91 8.13 18.43
N ASN A 161 6.23 6.84 18.47
CA ASN A 161 7.08 6.25 19.50
C ASN A 161 8.60 6.42 19.23
N MET A 162 8.98 6.97 18.07
CA MET A 162 10.38 7.19 17.68
C MET A 162 10.86 8.62 17.87
N THR A 163 10.04 9.49 18.43
CA THR A 163 10.39 10.89 18.73
C THR A 163 9.88 11.29 20.10
N ASP A 164 10.57 12.23 20.74
CA ASP A 164 10.11 12.89 21.95
C ASP A 164 9.72 14.36 21.71
N ASP A 165 9.87 14.85 20.47
CA ASP A 165 9.49 16.20 20.10
C ASP A 165 7.97 16.40 20.23
N PRO A 166 7.51 17.32 21.11
CA PRO A 166 6.08 17.54 21.36
C PRO A 166 5.32 18.02 20.13
N GLY A 167 5.91 18.90 19.32
CA GLY A 167 5.28 19.44 18.12
C GLY A 167 5.08 18.36 17.06
N VAL A 168 6.08 17.52 16.86
CA VAL A 168 5.97 16.35 15.98
C VAL A 168 4.88 15.39 16.48
N LYS A 169 4.87 15.08 17.79
CA LYS A 169 3.86 14.20 18.38
C LYS A 169 2.43 14.74 18.24
N GLN A 170 2.26 16.05 18.32
CA GLN A 170 0.94 16.66 18.15
C GLN A 170 0.41 16.46 16.73
N MET A 171 1.23 16.70 15.70
CA MET A 171 0.86 16.45 14.32
C MET A 171 0.56 14.96 14.06
N LEU A 172 1.42 14.05 14.55
CA LEU A 172 1.20 12.61 14.39
C LEU A 172 -0.08 12.11 15.08
N ARG A 173 -0.45 12.69 16.24
CA ARG A 173 -1.75 12.40 16.89
C ARG A 173 -2.93 12.85 16.03
N PHE A 174 -2.81 14.03 15.42
CA PHE A 174 -3.83 14.51 14.51
C PHE A 174 -4.02 13.57 13.33
N LEU A 175 -2.94 13.18 12.64
CA LEU A 175 -2.99 12.19 11.55
C LEU A 175 -3.64 10.87 12.01
N LEU A 176 -3.19 10.29 13.12
CA LEU A 176 -3.80 9.08 13.70
C LEU A 176 -5.31 9.21 13.91
N ALA A 177 -5.78 10.38 14.33
CA ALA A 177 -7.20 10.63 14.54
C ALA A 177 -7.96 10.73 13.21
N ARG A 178 -7.38 11.39 12.21
CA ARG A 178 -8.00 11.53 10.90
C ARG A 178 -8.06 10.20 10.16
N ASP A 179 -6.96 9.47 10.06
CA ASP A 179 -6.90 8.14 9.44
C ASP A 179 -7.86 7.15 10.16
N THR A 180 -8.07 7.33 11.48
CA THR A 180 -9.09 6.55 12.21
C THR A 180 -10.48 6.88 11.69
N MET A 181 -10.78 8.15 11.46
CA MET A 181 -12.07 8.57 10.89
C MET A 181 -12.22 8.06 9.48
N HIS A 182 -11.20 8.21 8.63
CA HIS A 182 -11.23 7.73 7.24
C HIS A 182 -11.46 6.21 7.19
N GLN A 183 -10.76 5.42 8.01
CA GLN A 183 -11.00 3.98 8.08
C GLN A 183 -12.46 3.64 8.45
N ASN A 184 -13.05 4.35 9.42
CA ASN A 184 -14.45 4.16 9.79
C ASN A 184 -15.40 4.61 8.68
N MET A 185 -15.07 5.67 7.94
CA MET A 185 -15.86 6.10 6.78
C MET A 185 -15.89 5.04 5.68
N TRP A 186 -14.76 4.41 5.38
CA TRP A 186 -14.69 3.30 4.41
C TRP A 186 -15.46 2.06 4.87
N LEU A 187 -15.39 1.70 6.17
CA LEU A 187 -16.19 0.61 6.72
C LEU A 187 -17.70 0.89 6.61
N ALA A 188 -18.12 2.10 6.97
CA ALA A 188 -19.52 2.49 6.83
C ALA A 188 -19.96 2.57 5.35
N ALA A 189 -19.06 2.98 4.46
CA ALA A 189 -19.35 3.00 3.02
C ALA A 189 -19.54 1.60 2.45
N ILE A 190 -18.80 0.59 2.93
CA ILE A 190 -18.99 -0.82 2.57
C ILE A 190 -20.37 -1.30 3.02
N GLU A 191 -20.78 -0.99 4.25
CA GLU A 191 -22.12 -1.33 4.76
C GLU A 191 -23.22 -0.67 3.91
N GLN A 192 -23.07 0.64 3.66
CA GLN A 192 -24.05 1.40 2.87
C GLN A 192 -24.14 0.90 1.41
N LEU A 193 -23.00 0.51 0.83
CA LEU A 193 -22.95 -0.03 -0.54
C LEU A 193 -23.77 -1.33 -0.64
N LYS A 194 -23.69 -2.19 0.38
CA LYS A 194 -24.47 -3.42 0.49
C LYS A 194 -25.97 -3.13 0.69
N GLU A 195 -26.30 -2.21 1.58
CA GLU A 195 -27.71 -1.78 1.79
C GLU A 195 -28.34 -1.21 0.53
N ASP A 196 -27.57 -0.49 -0.28
CA ASP A 196 -28.03 0.06 -1.56
C ASP A 196 -28.10 -1.01 -2.68
N GLY A 197 -27.58 -2.22 -2.46
CA GLY A 197 -27.51 -3.29 -3.48
C GLY A 197 -26.60 -2.94 -4.64
N LEU A 198 -25.47 -2.27 -4.36
CA LEU A 198 -24.55 -1.73 -5.35
C LEU A 198 -23.15 -2.34 -5.28
N GLU A 199 -22.97 -3.47 -4.60
CA GLU A 199 -21.69 -4.15 -4.41
C GLU A 199 -21.02 -4.51 -5.74
N ASP A 200 -21.82 -4.88 -6.73
CA ASP A 200 -21.35 -5.33 -8.04
C ASP A 200 -21.39 -4.23 -9.12
N MET A 201 -21.72 -3.02 -8.72
CA MET A 201 -21.82 -1.88 -9.64
C MET A 201 -20.61 -0.95 -9.52
N PRO A 202 -20.26 -0.23 -10.58
CA PRO A 202 -20.79 -0.26 -11.95
C PRO A 202 -20.06 -1.25 -12.87
N VAL A 203 -19.10 -1.99 -12.37
CA VAL A 203 -18.37 -2.99 -13.15
C VAL A 203 -19.21 -4.24 -13.21
N PRO A 204 -19.42 -4.83 -14.39
CA PRO A 204 -20.03 -6.15 -14.49
C PRO A 204 -19.33 -7.09 -13.53
N ASP A 205 -20.08 -7.92 -12.89
CA ASP A 205 -19.61 -8.85 -11.87
C ASP A 205 -18.24 -9.45 -12.25
N ALA A 206 -17.20 -9.00 -11.54
CA ALA A 206 -15.86 -9.53 -11.71
C ALA A 206 -15.76 -10.96 -11.15
N PHE A 207 -16.76 -11.34 -10.36
CA PHE A 207 -16.94 -12.67 -9.81
C PHE A 207 -18.28 -13.22 -10.27
N PRO A 208 -18.36 -13.70 -11.53
CA PRO A 208 -19.61 -14.22 -12.05
C PRO A 208 -20.18 -15.28 -11.11
N ASP A 209 -21.43 -15.11 -10.73
CA ASP A 209 -22.20 -16.03 -9.87
C ASP A 209 -22.54 -17.35 -10.59
N SER A 210 -21.80 -17.71 -11.60
CA SER A 210 -22.00 -19.01 -12.22
C SER A 210 -21.47 -20.11 -11.31
N ALA A 211 -22.18 -21.22 -11.22
CA ALA A 211 -21.72 -22.43 -10.54
C ALA A 211 -20.35 -22.93 -11.05
N GLU A 212 -19.92 -22.43 -12.21
CA GLU A 212 -18.63 -22.73 -12.81
C GLU A 212 -17.44 -22.12 -12.05
N PHE A 213 -17.66 -21.05 -11.27
CA PHE A 213 -16.60 -20.32 -10.53
C PHE A 213 -16.72 -20.43 -9.01
N THR A 214 -17.86 -20.91 -8.50
CA THR A 214 -18.14 -21.08 -7.07
C THR A 214 -18.27 -22.55 -6.69
N ASP A 215 -17.48 -23.40 -7.31
CA ASP A 215 -17.41 -24.80 -6.95
C ASP A 215 -16.73 -25.02 -5.58
N GLU A 216 -16.56 -26.28 -5.22
CA GLU A 216 -15.95 -26.65 -3.94
C GLU A 216 -14.57 -26.04 -3.69
N PHE A 217 -13.81 -25.66 -4.75
CA PHE A 217 -12.50 -25.04 -4.61
C PHE A 217 -12.56 -23.62 -4.07
N GLY A 218 -13.63 -22.89 -4.31
CA GLY A 218 -13.84 -21.53 -3.79
C GLY A 218 -13.93 -21.48 -2.27
N TYR A 219 -14.27 -22.62 -1.62
CA TYR A 219 -14.50 -22.71 -0.19
C TYR A 219 -13.62 -23.76 0.50
N THR A 220 -12.72 -24.40 -0.23
CA THR A 220 -11.82 -25.42 0.33
C THR A 220 -10.48 -24.81 0.69
N TYR A 221 -10.17 -24.81 1.98
CA TYR A 221 -8.84 -24.44 2.48
C TYR A 221 -7.89 -25.64 2.35
N LEU A 222 -6.92 -25.52 1.46
CA LEU A 222 -5.91 -26.57 1.23
C LEU A 222 -4.75 -26.43 2.21
N GLY A 223 -4.56 -27.40 3.07
CA GLY A 223 -3.51 -27.44 4.09
C GLY A 223 -2.18 -27.93 3.51
N PHE A 224 -1.32 -27.01 3.07
CA PHE A 224 0.04 -27.35 2.58
C PHE A 224 1.11 -27.29 3.66
N SER A 225 0.77 -26.84 4.87
CA SER A 225 1.69 -26.78 5.99
C SER A 225 1.77 -28.11 6.72
N SER A 226 2.92 -28.41 7.33
CA SER A 226 3.06 -29.58 8.21
C SER A 226 2.28 -29.44 9.53
N GLY A 227 1.91 -28.24 9.93
CA GLY A 227 1.07 -27.95 11.08
C GLY A 227 -0.41 -28.01 10.75
N THR A 228 -1.23 -28.49 11.68
CA THR A 228 -2.68 -28.62 11.54
C THR A 228 -3.48 -27.58 12.33
N ASP A 229 -2.82 -26.68 13.05
CA ASP A 229 -3.47 -25.70 13.93
C ASP A 229 -4.41 -24.75 13.18
N ALA A 230 -4.17 -24.52 11.90
CA ALA A 230 -5.03 -23.71 11.04
C ALA A 230 -6.46 -24.29 10.90
N ALA A 231 -6.64 -25.60 11.06
CA ALA A 231 -7.95 -26.23 11.06
C ALA A 231 -8.87 -25.78 12.22
N GLN A 232 -8.30 -25.13 13.25
CA GLN A 232 -9.06 -24.58 14.38
C GLN A 232 -9.64 -23.19 14.08
N GLY A 233 -9.23 -22.55 12.98
CA GLY A 233 -9.64 -21.20 12.62
C GLY A 233 -11.05 -21.15 12.01
N ARG A 234 -11.69 -19.99 12.10
CA ARG A 234 -13.02 -19.71 11.53
C ARG A 234 -13.06 -19.92 9.98
N TRP A 235 -11.92 -19.86 9.35
CA TRP A 235 -11.71 -20.08 7.90
C TRP A 235 -11.67 -21.56 7.48
N ALA A 236 -11.71 -22.49 8.41
CA ALA A 236 -11.60 -23.92 8.14
C ALA A 236 -12.96 -24.64 8.14
N SER A 237 -14.01 -24.02 8.68
CA SER A 237 -15.34 -24.62 8.75
C SER A 237 -16.45 -23.59 8.97
N GLY A 238 -17.68 -23.94 8.63
CA GLY A 238 -18.88 -23.12 8.76
C GLY A 238 -19.09 -22.15 7.61
N PRO A 239 -20.15 -21.32 7.66
CA PRO A 239 -20.54 -20.48 6.54
C PRO A 239 -19.45 -19.46 6.16
N ALA A 240 -19.18 -19.29 4.85
CA ALA A 240 -18.28 -18.29 4.35
C ALA A 240 -18.85 -16.87 4.57
N PRO A 241 -17.99 -15.85 4.78
CA PRO A 241 -18.45 -14.48 5.03
C PRO A 241 -19.24 -13.84 3.88
N ASP A 242 -19.07 -14.34 2.66
CA ASP A 242 -19.84 -13.90 1.47
C ASP A 242 -21.28 -14.46 1.45
N GLY A 243 -21.61 -15.41 2.35
CA GLY A 243 -22.91 -16.05 2.43
C GLY A 243 -23.23 -17.05 1.29
N ARG A 244 -22.25 -17.37 0.44
CA ARG A 244 -22.44 -18.18 -0.78
C ARG A 244 -22.03 -19.64 -0.61
N GLY A 245 -21.25 -19.97 0.44
CA GLY A 245 -20.76 -21.31 0.64
C GLY A 245 -20.37 -21.62 2.08
N GLU A 246 -19.80 -22.81 2.27
CA GLU A 246 -19.28 -23.25 3.57
C GLU A 246 -17.82 -23.64 3.45
N PHE A 247 -17.00 -23.18 4.39
CA PHE A 247 -15.59 -23.53 4.47
C PHE A 247 -15.40 -25.02 4.76
N ARG A 248 -14.43 -25.61 4.08
CA ARG A 248 -13.95 -26.98 4.26
C ARG A 248 -12.42 -26.95 4.39
N TYR A 249 -11.87 -27.79 5.24
CA TYR A 249 -10.44 -27.95 5.37
C TYR A 249 -9.99 -29.29 4.80
N ASP A 250 -9.04 -29.28 3.86
CA ASP A 250 -8.36 -30.45 3.31
C ASP A 250 -6.94 -30.46 3.83
N ASP A 251 -6.62 -31.40 4.71
CA ASP A 251 -5.30 -31.56 5.33
C ASP A 251 -4.32 -32.37 4.47
N ASN A 252 -4.77 -32.90 3.33
CA ASN A 252 -3.95 -33.71 2.44
C ASN A 252 -4.30 -33.43 0.97
N PRO A 253 -4.14 -32.16 0.51
CA PRO A 253 -4.51 -31.78 -0.84
C PRO A 253 -3.67 -32.56 -1.87
N ARG A 254 -4.35 -33.17 -2.82
CA ARG A 254 -3.72 -33.96 -3.89
C ARG A 254 -3.64 -33.13 -5.17
N ALA A 255 -2.63 -33.44 -5.98
CA ALA A 255 -2.56 -32.91 -7.34
C ALA A 255 -3.73 -33.43 -8.19
N ASN A 256 -4.47 -32.52 -8.81
CA ASN A 256 -5.64 -32.83 -9.63
C ASN A 256 -5.32 -32.97 -11.12
N ALA A 257 -4.05 -32.77 -11.50
CA ALA A 257 -3.61 -32.87 -12.88
C ALA A 257 -2.29 -33.67 -12.97
N PRO A 258 -2.06 -34.38 -14.08
CA PRO A 258 -0.79 -35.02 -14.32
C PRO A 258 0.33 -33.99 -14.50
N GLU A 259 1.58 -34.44 -14.35
CA GLU A 259 2.73 -33.58 -14.64
C GLU A 259 2.65 -33.03 -16.08
N PRO A 260 2.78 -31.70 -16.26
CA PRO A 260 2.67 -31.12 -17.59
C PRO A 260 3.90 -31.46 -18.45
N VAL A 261 3.67 -32.02 -19.61
CA VAL A 261 4.71 -32.20 -20.62
C VAL A 261 4.76 -30.96 -21.52
N LEU A 262 5.78 -30.13 -21.33
CA LEU A 262 5.97 -28.93 -22.15
C LEU A 262 6.57 -29.29 -23.51
N PRO A 263 6.01 -28.78 -24.63
CA PRO A 263 6.65 -28.93 -25.92
C PRO A 263 7.98 -28.17 -25.96
N PRO A 264 8.91 -28.57 -26.85
CA PRO A 264 10.14 -27.80 -27.03
C PRO A 264 9.84 -26.33 -27.35
N GLY A 265 10.60 -25.43 -26.76
CA GLY A 265 10.47 -24.02 -27.05
C GLY A 265 10.77 -23.67 -28.51
N ASP A 266 10.35 -22.49 -28.97
CA ASP A 266 10.64 -22.01 -30.33
C ASP A 266 12.15 -21.92 -30.54
N PRO A 267 12.72 -22.64 -31.56
CA PRO A 267 14.16 -22.65 -31.82
C PRO A 267 14.77 -21.24 -32.00
N ARG A 268 13.99 -20.28 -32.45
CA ARG A 268 14.43 -18.87 -32.63
C ARG A 268 14.77 -18.17 -31.31
N LEU A 269 14.31 -18.69 -30.18
CA LEU A 269 14.56 -18.14 -28.85
C LEU A 269 15.89 -18.64 -28.24
N TYR A 270 16.49 -19.70 -28.82
CA TYR A 270 17.66 -20.39 -28.24
C TYR A 270 19.00 -20.08 -28.92
N GLY A 271 19.09 -19.04 -29.71
CA GLY A 271 20.33 -18.58 -30.32
C GLY A 271 20.21 -18.18 -31.79
N THR A 272 21.26 -17.54 -32.29
CA THR A 272 21.31 -16.99 -33.65
C THR A 272 21.68 -18.05 -34.71
N ASN A 273 21.98 -19.30 -34.33
CA ASN A 273 22.36 -20.35 -35.26
C ASN A 273 21.32 -21.50 -35.28
N PRO A 274 20.46 -21.56 -36.30
CA PRO A 274 19.45 -22.62 -36.44
C PRO A 274 20.02 -24.04 -36.43
N GLY A 275 21.30 -24.23 -36.79
CA GLY A 275 21.98 -25.52 -36.81
C GLY A 275 22.26 -26.06 -35.40
N LEU A 276 22.43 -25.20 -34.40
CA LEU A 276 22.62 -25.62 -33.01
C LEU A 276 21.29 -26.03 -32.34
N ALA A 277 20.20 -25.39 -32.69
CA ALA A 277 18.87 -25.74 -32.20
C ALA A 277 18.40 -27.14 -32.68
N GLY A 278 18.73 -27.49 -33.92
CA GLY A 278 18.45 -28.81 -34.48
C GLY A 278 19.19 -29.96 -33.74
N GLY A 279 20.42 -29.72 -33.28
CA GLY A 279 21.20 -30.68 -32.50
C GLY A 279 20.60 -30.96 -31.12
N VAL A 280 20.09 -29.93 -30.42
CA VAL A 280 19.49 -30.05 -29.09
C VAL A 280 18.14 -30.79 -29.16
N VAL A 281 17.31 -30.46 -30.15
CA VAL A 281 15.99 -31.13 -30.34
C VAL A 281 16.15 -32.61 -30.64
N ASN A 282 17.18 -32.99 -31.46
CA ASN A 282 17.44 -34.37 -31.76
C ASN A 282 18.02 -35.15 -30.54
N THR A 283 18.81 -34.49 -29.70
CA THR A 283 19.37 -35.10 -28.48
C THR A 283 18.28 -35.36 -27.43
N VAL A 284 17.29 -34.43 -27.31
CA VAL A 284 16.15 -34.62 -26.40
C VAL A 284 15.24 -35.75 -26.90
N LYS A 285 14.94 -35.80 -28.22
CA LYS A 285 14.13 -36.90 -28.79
C LYS A 285 14.79 -38.26 -28.63
N SER A 286 16.13 -38.38 -28.72
CA SER A 286 16.85 -39.64 -28.55
C SER A 286 16.96 -40.13 -27.10
N LYS A 287 16.64 -39.28 -26.11
CA LYS A 287 16.62 -39.65 -24.69
C LYS A 287 15.22 -39.93 -24.15
N LEU A 288 14.17 -39.62 -24.94
CA LEU A 288 12.74 -39.84 -24.60
C LEU A 288 12.12 -41.02 -25.36
N THR A 289 12.86 -41.65 -26.21
CA THR A 289 12.55 -42.96 -26.84
C THR A 289 13.45 -44.03 -26.30
#